data_61456aa31e1018b1bb8a6d6eb3cd8e75
#
_entry.id   61456aa31e1018b1bb8a6d6eb3cd8e75
#
_cell.length_a   1.000
_cell.length_b   1.000
_cell.length_c   1.000
_cell.angle_alpha   90.00
_cell.angle_beta   90.00
_cell.angle_gamma   90.00
#
_symmetry.space_group_name_H-M   'P 1'
#
loop_
_entity.id
_entity.type
_entity.pdbx_description
1 polymer ?
#
loop_
_entity_poly.entity_id
_entity_poly.type
_entity_poly.pdbx_seq_one_letter_code
_entity_poly.pdbx_strand_id
1 'polypeptide(L)'
;MRPHAARCCVRGTGRRLRKSLGEIPQAVAAARGRTLSPGTESPCLQGHQGGIRASGLVGGPVCDRYETLNLMTYALAEDNAERQQVLAECLDPLTLPVLQRIPKASITRILDIGCGQGNTTRMLAEHFPDASVTGLEYDPALVAHAAAHTGNRSGVHFEQGDASRISHSDASFDLVFTRYLLTHSPDPAAVVRGMLRVARPGGYAVAFEPDASIDYCYPPHPCMDLVNYLWNRAFPHPRIGRELVPMFRTFGPSRLEAGAVIGMDHDRGVYGRFYRLTIEALGPVVEDRNLMAQDDYAALVADLRRLEDDPQTIYFKFPDVWVIAQP
;
A
#
# COMPACT_ATOMS: atom_id res chain seq x y z
N MET A 1 -10.13 -58.37 19.66
CA MET A 1 -10.43 -58.30 18.22
C MET A 1 -9.68 -57.10 17.66
N ARG A 2 -8.68 -57.33 16.80
CA ARG A 2 -7.84 -56.30 16.18
C ARG A 2 -8.40 -55.91 14.81
N PRO A 3 -8.37 -54.65 14.35
CA PRO A 3 -8.72 -54.33 12.98
C PRO A 3 -7.50 -54.44 12.05
N HIS A 4 -7.74 -54.94 10.86
CA HIS A 4 -6.81 -55.14 9.75
C HIS A 4 -6.34 -53.81 9.14
N ALA A 5 -5.04 -53.72 8.91
CA ALA A 5 -4.41 -52.72 8.06
C ALA A 5 -4.47 -53.15 6.58
N ALA A 6 -5.09 -52.36 5.72
CA ALA A 6 -5.02 -52.53 4.28
C ALA A 6 -3.87 -51.67 3.74
N ARG A 7 -2.81 -52.33 3.24
CA ARG A 7 -1.73 -51.72 2.44
C ARG A 7 -2.19 -51.65 0.99
N CYS A 8 -2.25 -50.44 0.43
CA CYS A 8 -2.40 -50.26 -1.01
C CYS A 8 -1.04 -49.93 -1.64
N CYS A 9 -0.46 -50.95 -2.33
CA CYS A 9 0.69 -50.78 -3.21
C CYS A 9 0.22 -50.19 -4.54
N VAL A 10 0.70 -49.02 -4.92
CA VAL A 10 0.67 -48.56 -6.31
C VAL A 10 2.10 -48.54 -6.85
N ARG A 11 2.38 -49.47 -7.77
CA ARG A 11 3.62 -49.53 -8.56
C ARG A 11 3.56 -48.52 -9.69
N GLY A 12 4.71 -47.93 -9.94
CA GLY A 12 4.94 -46.87 -10.86
C GLY A 12 4.77 -47.19 -12.35
N THR A 13 4.63 -46.10 -13.10
CA THR A 13 5.16 -46.00 -14.46
C THR A 13 5.70 -44.61 -14.65
N GLY A 14 7.03 -44.50 -14.67
CA GLY A 14 7.70 -43.27 -15.08
C GLY A 14 7.47 -43.03 -16.57
N ARG A 15 6.87 -41.92 -16.91
CA ARG A 15 6.98 -41.28 -18.22
C ARG A 15 7.46 -39.83 -18.04
N ARG A 16 8.66 -39.60 -18.58
CA ARG A 16 9.28 -38.30 -18.68
C ARG A 16 8.38 -37.41 -19.53
N LEU A 17 7.82 -36.37 -18.95
CA LEU A 17 7.30 -35.19 -19.67
C LEU A 17 8.43 -34.16 -19.73
N ARG A 18 9.24 -34.25 -20.76
CA ARG A 18 10.02 -33.11 -21.30
C ARG A 18 9.25 -32.63 -22.53
N LYS A 19 8.79 -31.37 -22.47
CA LYS A 19 8.46 -30.37 -23.52
C LYS A 19 7.25 -29.60 -23.02
N SER A 20 7.41 -28.37 -22.68
CA SER A 20 7.41 -27.16 -23.48
C SER A 20 7.53 -25.97 -22.51
N LEU A 21 8.72 -25.48 -22.29
CA LEU A 21 8.91 -24.09 -21.86
C LEU A 21 8.84 -23.30 -23.15
N GLY A 22 7.69 -22.66 -23.41
CA GLY A 22 7.52 -21.70 -24.47
C GLY A 22 8.45 -20.52 -24.28
N GLU A 23 8.99 -20.04 -25.39
CA GLU A 23 9.94 -18.93 -25.45
C GLU A 23 9.33 -17.67 -24.84
N ILE A 24 10.09 -17.04 -23.95
CA ILE A 24 9.77 -15.70 -23.38
C ILE A 24 9.82 -14.70 -24.54
N PRO A 25 8.83 -13.80 -24.70
CA PRO A 25 8.84 -12.79 -25.75
C PRO A 25 10.13 -11.94 -25.67
N GLN A 26 10.73 -11.65 -26.82
CA GLN A 26 12.02 -10.97 -26.96
C GLN A 26 12.08 -9.58 -26.31
N ALA A 27 10.98 -8.94 -25.99
CA ALA A 27 10.94 -7.65 -25.31
C ALA A 27 11.52 -7.65 -23.89
N VAL A 28 11.54 -8.81 -23.21
CA VAL A 28 12.16 -8.94 -21.87
C VAL A 28 13.65 -9.27 -21.98
N ALA A 29 14.12 -9.77 -23.12
CA ALA A 29 15.51 -10.14 -23.35
C ALA A 29 16.42 -8.92 -23.60
N ALA A 30 15.90 -7.80 -24.11
CA ALA A 30 16.67 -6.59 -24.39
C ALA A 30 17.21 -5.86 -23.14
N ALA A 31 16.62 -6.11 -21.97
CA ALA A 31 17.07 -5.54 -20.70
C ALA A 31 18.24 -6.30 -20.03
N ARG A 32 18.66 -7.45 -20.56
CA ARG A 32 19.74 -8.29 -20.00
C ARG A 32 21.10 -8.15 -20.69
N GLY A 33 21.24 -7.26 -21.63
CA GLY A 33 22.44 -7.08 -22.47
C GLY A 33 23.48 -6.10 -21.93
N ARG A 34 23.89 -6.19 -20.66
CA ARG A 34 25.20 -5.67 -20.23
C ARG A 34 25.89 -6.72 -19.37
N THR A 35 26.84 -7.39 -19.99
CA THR A 35 27.80 -8.29 -19.35
C THR A 35 28.67 -7.51 -18.36
N LEU A 36 28.58 -7.88 -17.08
CA LEU A 36 29.58 -7.52 -16.08
C LEU A 36 30.68 -8.58 -16.12
N SER A 37 31.94 -8.15 -16.35
CA SER A 37 33.12 -8.98 -16.27
C SER A 37 33.33 -9.47 -14.82
N PRO A 38 33.85 -10.70 -14.62
CA PRO A 38 34.14 -11.23 -13.30
C PRO A 38 35.50 -10.74 -12.80
N GLY A 39 35.50 -10.17 -11.61
CA GLY A 39 36.77 -9.84 -10.93
C GLY A 39 36.57 -8.96 -9.72
N THR A 40 36.55 -9.58 -8.58
CA THR A 40 37.25 -9.36 -7.33
C THR A 40 36.39 -9.66 -6.11
N GLU A 41 36.99 -10.46 -5.29
CA GLU A 41 36.46 -11.08 -4.05
C GLU A 41 36.07 -10.08 -2.96
N SER A 42 35.05 -10.44 -2.19
CA SER A 42 34.68 -9.81 -0.92
C SER A 42 35.71 -10.10 0.17
N PRO A 43 36.09 -9.12 0.99
CA PRO A 43 36.69 -9.40 2.29
C PRO A 43 35.62 -9.36 3.39
N CYS A 44 35.74 -10.40 4.24
CA CYS A 44 35.01 -10.63 5.48
C CYS A 44 35.11 -9.50 6.49
N LEU A 45 34.04 -9.44 7.29
CA LEU A 45 33.86 -8.94 8.64
C LEU A 45 35.13 -8.83 9.49
N GLN A 46 35.50 -7.59 9.85
CA GLN A 46 36.17 -7.30 11.12
C GLN A 46 35.61 -5.96 11.67
N GLY A 47 35.21 -5.98 12.95
CA GLY A 47 34.55 -4.89 13.64
C GLY A 47 35.44 -3.67 13.85
N HIS A 48 34.80 -2.50 13.73
CA HIS A 48 35.33 -1.26 14.33
C HIS A 48 34.18 -0.47 14.93
N GLN A 49 34.31 -0.22 16.22
CA GLN A 49 33.58 0.82 16.94
C GLN A 49 34.06 2.17 16.39
N GLY A 50 33.17 2.94 15.83
CA GLY A 50 33.47 4.27 15.34
C GLY A 50 32.20 4.99 14.97
N GLY A 51 31.90 6.08 15.67
CA GLY A 51 30.71 6.89 15.53
C GLY A 51 30.48 7.35 14.09
N ILE A 52 29.28 7.13 13.60
CA ILE A 52 28.84 7.58 12.28
C ILE A 52 28.57 9.09 12.36
N ARG A 53 29.49 9.88 11.84
CA ARG A 53 29.21 11.26 11.45
C ARG A 53 28.39 11.23 10.17
N ALA A 54 27.20 11.79 10.23
CA ALA A 54 26.36 12.05 9.06
C ALA A 54 27.09 13.10 8.18
N SER A 55 27.67 12.65 7.06
CA SER A 55 28.06 13.55 5.97
C SER A 55 28.04 12.78 4.65
N GLY A 56 27.18 13.24 3.73
CA GLY A 56 27.26 12.91 2.32
C GLY A 56 26.08 12.16 1.69
N LEU A 57 24.86 12.62 1.87
CA LEU A 57 23.83 12.41 0.86
C LEU A 57 23.82 13.63 -0.06
N VAL A 58 24.27 13.42 -1.29
CA VAL A 58 24.29 14.43 -2.35
C VAL A 58 22.85 14.87 -2.59
N GLY A 59 22.58 16.15 -2.29
CA GLY A 59 21.29 16.78 -2.48
C GLY A 59 21.00 16.95 -3.98
N GLY A 60 20.04 16.21 -4.48
CA GLY A 60 19.21 16.69 -5.58
C GLY A 60 18.27 17.77 -5.03
N PRO A 61 17.84 18.75 -5.85
CA PRO A 61 17.03 19.86 -5.35
C PRO A 61 15.72 19.34 -4.74
N VAL A 62 15.41 19.82 -3.55
CA VAL A 62 14.19 19.49 -2.78
C VAL A 62 12.93 19.80 -3.60
N CYS A 63 13.01 20.69 -4.59
CA CYS A 63 11.94 21.08 -5.50
C CYS A 63 11.43 19.92 -6.35
N ASP A 64 12.31 19.06 -6.90
CA ASP A 64 11.90 17.94 -7.78
C ASP A 64 11.08 16.86 -7.06
N ARG A 65 11.28 16.68 -5.75
CA ARG A 65 10.53 15.67 -4.99
C ARG A 65 9.08 16.10 -4.70
N TYR A 66 8.85 17.38 -4.46
CA TYR A 66 7.51 17.90 -4.22
C TYR A 66 6.67 17.98 -5.49
N GLU A 67 7.27 18.36 -6.62
CA GLU A 67 6.59 18.37 -7.93
C GLU A 67 6.21 16.95 -8.36
N THR A 68 7.08 15.99 -8.14
CA THR A 68 6.84 14.58 -8.42
C THR A 68 5.73 13.97 -7.54
N LEU A 69 5.66 14.36 -6.25
CA LEU A 69 4.56 13.97 -5.35
C LEU A 69 3.24 14.61 -5.80
N ASN A 70 3.26 15.88 -6.20
CA ASN A 70 2.08 16.56 -6.70
C ASN A 70 1.49 15.84 -7.92
N LEU A 71 2.31 15.45 -8.91
CA LEU A 71 1.82 14.74 -10.10
C LEU A 71 1.12 13.42 -9.73
N MET A 72 1.67 12.67 -8.78
CA MET A 72 1.04 11.41 -8.33
C MET A 72 -0.20 11.66 -7.49
N THR A 73 -0.17 12.65 -6.61
CA THR A 73 -1.33 13.02 -5.79
C THR A 73 -2.46 13.52 -6.70
N TYR A 74 -2.15 14.35 -7.70
CA TYR A 74 -3.10 14.82 -8.71
C TYR A 74 -3.63 13.69 -9.60
N ALA A 75 -2.77 12.90 -10.21
CA ALA A 75 -3.20 11.78 -11.07
C ALA A 75 -4.09 10.77 -10.32
N LEU A 76 -3.90 10.63 -9.02
CA LEU A 76 -4.69 9.70 -8.19
C LEU A 76 -5.89 10.35 -7.49
N ALA A 77 -6.01 11.69 -7.48
CA ALA A 77 -7.01 12.40 -6.67
C ALA A 77 -8.10 13.15 -7.46
N GLU A 78 -7.76 13.87 -8.52
CA GLU A 78 -8.68 14.91 -9.06
C GLU A 78 -9.84 14.38 -9.90
N ASP A 79 -9.72 13.29 -10.66
CA ASP A 79 -10.80 12.84 -11.57
C ASP A 79 -11.34 11.44 -11.25
N ASN A 80 -11.11 10.92 -10.05
CA ASN A 80 -11.27 9.49 -9.83
C ASN A 80 -12.11 9.14 -8.60
N ALA A 81 -13.29 9.75 -8.47
CA ALA A 81 -14.25 9.38 -7.44
C ALA A 81 -14.59 7.88 -7.50
N GLU A 82 -14.72 7.32 -8.71
CA GLU A 82 -14.94 5.89 -8.92
C GLU A 82 -13.75 5.06 -8.39
N ARG A 83 -12.51 5.42 -8.71
CA ARG A 83 -11.32 4.72 -8.21
C ARG A 83 -11.22 4.75 -6.69
N GLN A 84 -11.51 5.90 -6.08
CA GLN A 84 -11.50 6.04 -4.61
C GLN A 84 -12.60 5.21 -3.95
N GLN A 85 -13.77 5.13 -4.58
CA GLN A 85 -14.85 4.27 -4.12
C GLN A 85 -14.46 2.79 -4.22
N VAL A 86 -13.92 2.37 -5.37
CA VAL A 86 -13.45 0.99 -5.57
C VAL A 86 -12.31 0.64 -4.62
N LEU A 87 -11.39 1.58 -4.36
CA LEU A 87 -10.33 1.39 -3.37
C LEU A 87 -10.91 1.17 -1.97
N ALA A 88 -11.93 1.93 -1.57
CA ALA A 88 -12.62 1.71 -0.31
C ALA A 88 -13.30 0.33 -0.27
N GLU A 89 -14.00 -0.07 -1.33
CA GLU A 89 -14.62 -1.40 -1.46
C GLU A 89 -13.60 -2.55 -1.34
N CYS A 90 -12.38 -2.34 -1.84
CA CYS A 90 -11.27 -3.31 -1.69
C CYS A 90 -10.72 -3.35 -0.26
N LEU A 91 -10.54 -2.19 0.37
CA LEU A 91 -9.75 -2.09 1.59
C LEU A 91 -10.58 -2.12 2.88
N ASP A 92 -11.83 -1.64 2.86
CA ASP A 92 -12.65 -1.59 4.07
C ASP A 92 -12.88 -3.00 4.67
N PRO A 93 -13.20 -4.05 3.87
CA PRO A 93 -13.32 -5.41 4.39
C PRO A 93 -12.03 -5.96 5.02
N LEU A 94 -10.86 -5.49 4.58
CA LEU A 94 -9.56 -5.89 5.10
C LEU A 94 -9.17 -5.06 6.34
N THR A 95 -9.60 -3.80 6.41
CA THR A 95 -9.28 -2.86 7.48
C THR A 95 -10.14 -3.07 8.72
N LEU A 96 -11.44 -3.31 8.53
CA LEU A 96 -12.40 -3.44 9.65
C LEU A 96 -12.01 -4.53 10.66
N PRO A 97 -11.54 -5.74 10.27
CA PRO A 97 -11.06 -6.74 11.23
C PRO A 97 -9.85 -6.28 12.06
N VAL A 98 -9.02 -5.38 11.53
CA VAL A 98 -7.90 -4.80 12.26
C VAL A 98 -8.42 -3.81 13.31
N LEU A 99 -9.37 -2.96 12.95
CA LEU A 99 -10.01 -2.00 13.87
C LEU A 99 -10.81 -2.68 14.98
N GLN A 100 -11.40 -3.86 14.73
CA GLN A 100 -12.11 -4.66 15.75
C GLN A 100 -11.21 -5.11 16.91
N ARG A 101 -9.88 -5.06 16.75
CA ARG A 101 -8.90 -5.36 17.82
C ARG A 101 -8.79 -4.21 18.83
N ILE A 102 -9.36 -3.04 18.53
CA ILE A 102 -9.32 -1.83 19.36
C ILE A 102 -10.64 -1.72 20.14
N PRO A 103 -10.59 -1.63 21.48
CA PRO A 103 -11.80 -1.49 22.29
C PRO A 103 -12.55 -0.18 22.00
N LYS A 104 -13.74 -0.27 21.42
CA LYS A 104 -14.53 0.91 20.98
C LYS A 104 -14.84 1.88 22.13
N ALA A 105 -15.15 1.36 23.32
CA ALA A 105 -15.53 2.17 24.47
C ALA A 105 -14.44 3.14 24.96
N SER A 106 -13.18 2.93 24.53
CA SER A 106 -12.06 3.80 24.91
C SER A 106 -11.73 4.86 23.85
N ILE A 107 -12.47 4.87 22.73
CA ILE A 107 -12.18 5.73 21.56
C ILE A 107 -13.26 6.80 21.46
N THR A 108 -12.88 8.05 21.69
CA THR A 108 -13.76 9.23 21.59
C THR A 108 -13.20 10.30 20.65
N ARG A 109 -11.90 10.27 20.37
CA ARG A 109 -11.23 11.23 19.47
C ARG A 109 -10.30 10.49 18.51
N ILE A 110 -10.56 10.62 17.23
CA ILE A 110 -9.81 9.95 16.15
C ILE A 110 -9.19 10.99 15.22
N LEU A 111 -7.93 10.79 14.83
CA LEU A 111 -7.27 11.49 13.75
C LEU A 111 -7.02 10.51 12.60
N ASP A 112 -7.57 10.79 11.43
CA ASP A 112 -7.33 10.09 10.17
C ASP A 112 -6.34 10.91 9.31
N ILE A 113 -5.12 10.44 9.17
CA ILE A 113 -4.03 11.16 8.51
C ILE A 113 -3.94 10.75 7.06
N GLY A 114 -3.97 11.75 6.14
CA GLY A 114 -4.03 11.52 4.70
C GLY A 114 -5.42 11.01 4.29
N CYS A 115 -6.45 11.69 4.75
CA CYS A 115 -7.83 11.23 4.60
C CYS A 115 -8.35 11.30 3.16
N GLY A 116 -7.67 12.01 2.26
CA GLY A 116 -8.06 12.16 0.86
C GLY A 116 -9.49 12.68 0.71
N GLN A 117 -10.33 11.96 -0.03
CA GLN A 117 -11.75 12.28 -0.20
C GLN A 117 -12.64 11.91 1.00
N GLY A 118 -12.05 11.49 2.13
CA GLY A 118 -12.75 11.22 3.38
C GLY A 118 -13.41 9.84 3.48
N ASN A 119 -13.15 8.91 2.56
CA ASN A 119 -13.74 7.55 2.62
C ASN A 119 -13.34 6.83 3.91
N THR A 120 -12.06 6.85 4.27
CA THR A 120 -11.54 6.26 5.52
C THR A 120 -12.11 6.96 6.75
N THR A 121 -12.18 8.29 6.73
CA THR A 121 -12.74 9.08 7.83
C THR A 121 -14.21 8.71 8.10
N ARG A 122 -15.00 8.54 7.04
CA ARG A 122 -16.40 8.10 7.16
C ARG A 122 -16.52 6.67 7.70
N MET A 123 -15.69 5.75 7.21
CA MET A 123 -15.62 4.36 7.69
C MET A 123 -15.25 4.30 9.18
N LEU A 124 -14.28 5.13 9.63
CA LEU A 124 -13.89 5.24 11.04
C LEU A 124 -15.05 5.77 11.89
N ALA A 125 -15.78 6.80 11.43
CA ALA A 125 -16.94 7.35 12.12
C ALA A 125 -18.13 6.35 12.20
N GLU A 126 -18.25 5.46 11.23
CA GLU A 126 -19.24 4.38 11.28
C GLU A 126 -18.83 3.27 12.25
N HIS A 127 -17.54 2.95 12.27
CA HIS A 127 -17.03 1.90 13.15
C HIS A 127 -16.98 2.33 14.61
N PHE A 128 -16.71 3.63 14.90
CA PHE A 128 -16.66 4.23 16.24
C PHE A 128 -17.70 5.35 16.36
N PRO A 129 -19.00 5.01 16.52
CA PRO A 129 -20.10 5.97 16.40
C PRO A 129 -20.10 7.04 17.50
N ASP A 130 -19.45 6.79 18.64
CA ASP A 130 -19.36 7.72 19.77
C ASP A 130 -18.12 8.63 19.68
N ALA A 131 -17.29 8.48 18.64
CA ALA A 131 -16.07 9.25 18.47
C ALA A 131 -16.26 10.46 17.56
N SER A 132 -15.56 11.54 17.89
CA SER A 132 -15.27 12.63 16.94
C SER A 132 -14.08 12.23 16.07
N VAL A 133 -14.23 12.32 14.75
CA VAL A 133 -13.20 11.95 13.76
C VAL A 133 -12.76 13.20 13.01
N THR A 134 -11.47 13.47 13.04
CA THR A 134 -10.82 14.54 12.26
C THR A 134 -10.03 13.91 11.12
N GLY A 135 -10.36 14.25 9.88
CA GLY A 135 -9.56 13.92 8.70
C GLY A 135 -8.56 15.03 8.42
N LEU A 136 -7.26 14.69 8.39
CA LEU A 136 -6.16 15.59 8.03
C LEU A 136 -5.71 15.30 6.60
N GLU A 137 -5.72 16.31 5.73
CA GLU A 137 -5.30 16.18 4.33
C GLU A 137 -4.46 17.38 3.91
N TYR A 138 -3.45 17.13 3.07
CA TYR A 138 -2.54 18.18 2.60
C TYR A 138 -3.19 19.07 1.53
N ASP A 139 -3.96 18.47 0.61
CA ASP A 139 -4.59 19.16 -0.50
C ASP A 139 -5.90 19.84 -0.07
N PRO A 140 -5.99 21.20 -0.13
CA PRO A 140 -7.19 21.91 0.24
C PRO A 140 -8.41 21.58 -0.65
N ALA A 141 -8.21 21.16 -1.91
CA ALA A 141 -9.31 20.77 -2.78
C ALA A 141 -9.93 19.44 -2.30
N LEU A 142 -9.11 18.47 -1.86
CA LEU A 142 -9.58 17.23 -1.27
C LEU A 142 -10.26 17.45 0.08
N VAL A 143 -9.75 18.36 0.91
CA VAL A 143 -10.41 18.78 2.16
C VAL A 143 -11.82 19.32 1.88
N ALA A 144 -11.94 20.23 0.92
CA ALA A 144 -13.23 20.81 0.53
C ALA A 144 -14.19 19.74 -0.03
N HIS A 145 -13.66 18.84 -0.88
CA HIS A 145 -14.42 17.71 -1.42
C HIS A 145 -14.94 16.80 -0.30
N ALA A 146 -14.07 16.37 0.61
CA ALA A 146 -14.41 15.48 1.73
C ALA A 146 -15.48 16.09 2.63
N ALA A 147 -15.35 17.38 2.96
CA ALA A 147 -16.33 18.13 3.74
C ALA A 147 -17.71 18.19 3.05
N ALA A 148 -17.74 18.49 1.74
CA ALA A 148 -18.96 18.58 0.96
C ALA A 148 -19.72 17.23 0.86
N HIS A 149 -18.98 16.10 0.81
CA HIS A 149 -19.54 14.76 0.61
C HIS A 149 -19.80 13.99 1.92
N THR A 150 -19.50 14.58 3.08
CA THR A 150 -19.77 13.93 4.39
C THR A 150 -21.19 14.24 4.89
N GLY A 151 -21.85 15.24 4.29
CA GLY A 151 -23.16 15.68 4.74
C GLY A 151 -23.13 16.29 6.15
N ASN A 152 -24.27 16.31 6.82
CA ASN A 152 -24.41 16.87 8.17
C ASN A 152 -24.08 15.84 9.26
N ARG A 153 -23.13 14.93 9.04
CA ARG A 153 -22.75 13.94 10.06
C ARG A 153 -22.04 14.67 11.22
N SER A 154 -22.71 14.77 12.35
CA SER A 154 -22.10 15.36 13.56
C SER A 154 -20.87 14.55 13.99
N GLY A 155 -19.80 15.25 14.41
CA GLY A 155 -18.59 14.61 14.91
C GLY A 155 -17.58 14.24 13.82
N VAL A 156 -17.82 14.54 12.53
CA VAL A 156 -16.82 14.37 11.45
C VAL A 156 -16.36 15.73 10.97
N HIS A 157 -15.04 15.95 10.98
CA HIS A 157 -14.41 17.22 10.61
C HIS A 157 -13.25 16.95 9.64
N PHE A 158 -12.95 17.93 8.78
CA PHE A 158 -11.79 17.88 7.90
C PHE A 158 -10.98 19.14 8.05
N GLU A 159 -9.66 18.99 8.03
CA GLU A 159 -8.72 20.09 8.14
C GLU A 159 -7.54 19.92 7.20
N GLN A 160 -6.99 21.03 6.73
CA GLN A 160 -5.78 21.02 5.95
C GLN A 160 -4.57 20.91 6.85
N GLY A 161 -3.61 20.02 6.51
CA GLY A 161 -2.35 19.91 7.23
C GLY A 161 -1.37 18.94 6.62
N ASP A 162 -0.13 19.06 7.05
CA ASP A 162 0.99 18.22 6.62
C ASP A 162 1.16 17.04 7.56
N ALA A 163 1.00 15.83 7.05
CA ALA A 163 1.17 14.58 7.79
C ALA A 163 2.57 14.44 8.44
N SER A 164 3.60 15.02 7.82
CA SER A 164 4.98 15.02 8.37
C SER A 164 5.18 16.03 9.50
N ARG A 165 4.23 16.96 9.68
CA ARG A 165 4.29 18.06 10.66
C ARG A 165 2.94 18.30 11.32
N ILE A 166 2.35 17.26 11.89
CA ILE A 166 1.03 17.29 12.51
C ILE A 166 1.01 18.41 13.58
N SER A 167 0.10 19.40 13.41
CA SER A 167 0.02 20.60 14.26
C SER A 167 -0.67 20.38 15.60
N HIS A 168 -1.34 19.23 15.79
CA HIS A 168 -2.02 18.90 17.04
C HIS A 168 -1.07 18.72 18.20
N SER A 169 -1.56 19.03 19.41
CA SER A 169 -0.84 18.83 20.67
C SER A 169 -0.54 17.35 20.91
N ASP A 170 0.50 17.11 21.72
CA ASP A 170 0.84 15.76 22.16
C ASP A 170 -0.34 15.14 22.92
N ALA A 171 -0.48 13.82 22.81
CA ALA A 171 -1.48 13.03 23.53
C ALA A 171 -2.94 13.51 23.38
N SER A 172 -3.30 14.02 22.19
CA SER A 172 -4.64 14.62 21.96
C SER A 172 -5.68 13.68 21.33
N PHE A 173 -5.28 12.48 20.91
CA PHE A 173 -6.18 11.51 20.28
C PHE A 173 -6.12 10.14 20.94
N ASP A 174 -7.27 9.44 20.98
CA ASP A 174 -7.35 8.06 21.43
C ASP A 174 -6.90 7.07 20.35
N LEU A 175 -7.20 7.40 19.08
CA LEU A 175 -6.78 6.64 17.91
C LEU A 175 -6.25 7.60 16.85
N VAL A 176 -5.06 7.31 16.35
CA VAL A 176 -4.45 7.95 15.19
C VAL A 176 -4.30 6.92 14.10
N PHE A 177 -4.91 7.15 12.96
CA PHE A 177 -5.01 6.17 11.87
C PHE A 177 -4.42 6.73 10.58
N THR A 178 -3.80 5.86 9.78
CA THR A 178 -3.43 6.15 8.40
C THR A 178 -3.58 4.91 7.53
N ARG A 179 -3.99 5.10 6.27
CA ARG A 179 -4.14 4.04 5.29
C ARG A 179 -3.68 4.50 3.91
N TYR A 180 -2.70 3.81 3.33
CA TYR A 180 -2.15 4.10 2.01
C TYR A 180 -1.60 5.52 1.86
N LEU A 181 -1.09 6.08 2.95
CA LEU A 181 -0.41 7.37 2.97
C LEU A 181 1.11 7.22 2.91
N LEU A 182 1.67 6.33 3.75
CA LEU A 182 3.13 6.24 3.91
C LEU A 182 3.82 5.82 2.61
N THR A 183 3.13 5.05 1.76
CA THR A 183 3.60 4.68 0.42
C THR A 183 3.85 5.90 -0.49
N HIS A 184 3.18 7.03 -0.20
CA HIS A 184 3.27 8.30 -0.93
C HIS A 184 4.09 9.36 -0.19
N SER A 185 4.34 9.19 1.10
CA SER A 185 4.97 10.21 1.94
C SER A 185 6.44 10.42 1.59
N PRO A 186 6.94 11.67 1.51
CA PRO A 186 8.36 11.94 1.35
C PRO A 186 9.20 11.58 2.59
N ASP A 187 8.59 11.55 3.78
CA ASP A 187 9.20 11.16 5.06
C ASP A 187 8.23 10.32 5.90
N PRO A 188 8.10 9.01 5.58
CA PRO A 188 7.23 8.12 6.34
C PRO A 188 7.59 8.05 7.84
N ALA A 189 8.87 8.19 8.18
CA ALA A 189 9.33 8.13 9.56
C ALA A 189 8.85 9.35 10.37
N ALA A 190 8.83 10.55 9.76
CA ALA A 190 8.28 11.74 10.42
C ALA A 190 6.77 11.58 10.68
N VAL A 191 6.02 10.99 9.73
CA VAL A 191 4.59 10.70 9.90
C VAL A 191 4.39 9.75 11.09
N VAL A 192 5.08 8.61 11.13
CA VAL A 192 4.95 7.62 12.22
C VAL A 192 5.33 8.23 13.57
N ARG A 193 6.41 9.03 13.64
CA ARG A 193 6.77 9.77 14.85
C ARG A 193 5.66 10.72 15.30
N GLY A 194 5.06 11.45 14.34
CA GLY A 194 3.94 12.36 14.59
C GLY A 194 2.71 11.61 15.10
N MET A 195 2.37 10.46 14.52
CA MET A 195 1.27 9.59 14.95
C MET A 195 1.42 9.19 16.42
N LEU A 196 2.60 8.68 16.79
CA LEU A 196 2.89 8.26 18.18
C LEU A 196 2.88 9.43 19.15
N ARG A 197 3.32 10.62 18.73
CA ARG A 197 3.31 11.83 19.56
C ARG A 197 1.90 12.31 19.89
N VAL A 198 1.02 12.37 18.89
CA VAL A 198 -0.35 12.90 19.09
C VAL A 198 -1.32 11.87 19.65
N ALA A 199 -1.01 10.58 19.57
CA ALA A 199 -1.74 9.55 20.28
C ALA A 199 -1.44 9.62 21.79
N ARG A 200 -2.49 9.54 22.64
CA ARG A 200 -2.31 9.59 24.09
C ARG A 200 -1.66 8.30 24.63
N PRO A 201 -1.00 8.34 25.80
CA PRO A 201 -0.57 7.12 26.47
C PRO A 201 -1.74 6.14 26.66
N GLY A 202 -1.54 4.88 26.24
CA GLY A 202 -2.59 3.86 26.21
C GLY A 202 -3.60 4.01 25.08
N GLY A 203 -3.48 5.04 24.24
CA GLY A 203 -4.19 5.14 22.96
C GLY A 203 -3.55 4.29 21.88
N TYR A 204 -3.91 4.53 20.63
CA TYR A 204 -3.50 3.70 19.50
C TYR A 204 -3.00 4.54 18.32
N ALA A 205 -1.89 4.13 17.73
CA ALA A 205 -1.44 4.58 16.43
C ALA A 205 -1.50 3.38 15.47
N VAL A 206 -2.27 3.50 14.39
CA VAL A 206 -2.53 2.40 13.44
C VAL A 206 -2.12 2.82 12.05
N ALA A 207 -1.27 2.04 11.41
CA ALA A 207 -0.94 2.18 9.99
C ALA A 207 -1.38 0.93 9.24
N PHE A 208 -1.95 1.12 8.04
CA PHE A 208 -2.38 0.06 7.12
C PHE A 208 -1.84 0.39 5.72
N GLU A 209 -0.78 -0.29 5.29
CA GLU A 209 0.00 0.09 4.13
C GLU A 209 0.33 -1.09 3.20
N PRO A 210 0.45 -0.84 1.89
CA PRO A 210 0.74 -1.89 0.92
C PRO A 210 2.18 -2.40 1.03
N ASP A 211 2.37 -3.69 0.73
CA ASP A 211 3.63 -4.23 0.28
C ASP A 211 3.47 -4.68 -1.19
N ALA A 212 3.57 -3.74 -2.11
CA ALA A 212 3.38 -3.94 -3.53
C ALA A 212 4.53 -4.74 -4.17
N SER A 213 4.82 -5.92 -3.61
CA SER A 213 5.89 -6.78 -4.10
C SER A 213 5.45 -7.72 -5.21
N ILE A 214 4.21 -8.19 -5.17
CA ILE A 214 3.66 -9.10 -6.16
C ILE A 214 2.14 -9.09 -6.15
N ASP A 215 1.56 -8.85 -7.33
CA ASP A 215 0.16 -9.09 -7.66
C ASP A 215 0.08 -10.21 -8.69
N TYR A 216 -0.96 -11.02 -8.64
CA TYR A 216 -1.18 -12.07 -9.63
C TYR A 216 -2.66 -12.37 -9.80
N CYS A 217 -2.99 -13.00 -10.91
CA CYS A 217 -4.34 -13.51 -11.18
C CYS A 217 -4.30 -14.99 -11.55
N TYR A 218 -5.45 -15.63 -11.49
CA TYR A 218 -5.64 -16.97 -12.00
C TYR A 218 -6.85 -16.99 -12.96
N PRO A 219 -6.73 -17.52 -14.18
CA PRO A 219 -5.49 -18.04 -14.80
C PRO A 219 -4.37 -16.98 -14.89
N PRO A 220 -3.09 -17.37 -14.87
CA PRO A 220 -1.98 -16.43 -14.94
C PRO A 220 -2.02 -15.62 -16.26
N HIS A 221 -1.87 -14.30 -16.15
CA HIS A 221 -1.80 -13.41 -17.31
C HIS A 221 -0.56 -12.51 -17.24
N PRO A 222 0.20 -12.34 -18.36
CA PRO A 222 1.46 -11.58 -18.37
C PRO A 222 1.30 -10.11 -18.01
N CYS A 223 0.12 -9.50 -18.18
CA CYS A 223 -0.11 -8.10 -17.82
C CYS A 223 0.13 -7.83 -16.33
N MET A 224 -0.03 -8.83 -15.43
CA MET A 224 0.25 -8.65 -14.01
C MET A 224 1.74 -8.40 -13.72
N ASP A 225 2.65 -8.91 -14.56
CA ASP A 225 4.08 -8.56 -14.47
C ASP A 225 4.32 -7.07 -14.78
N LEU A 226 3.55 -6.51 -15.73
CA LEU A 226 3.61 -5.08 -16.07
C LEU A 226 2.98 -4.21 -14.98
N VAL A 227 1.88 -4.66 -14.37
CA VAL A 227 1.29 -4.03 -13.18
C VAL A 227 2.33 -3.97 -12.06
N ASN A 228 2.96 -5.08 -11.71
CA ASN A 228 4.02 -5.16 -10.70
C ASN A 228 5.22 -4.27 -11.04
N TYR A 229 5.60 -4.19 -12.33
CA TYR A 229 6.64 -3.30 -12.80
C TYR A 229 6.29 -1.84 -12.52
N LEU A 230 5.06 -1.40 -12.85
CA LEU A 230 4.61 -0.01 -12.65
C LEU A 230 4.49 0.33 -11.17
N TRP A 231 3.92 -0.55 -10.32
CA TRP A 231 3.88 -0.33 -8.87
C TRP A 231 5.26 0.00 -8.30
N ASN A 232 6.26 -0.79 -8.67
CA ASN A 232 7.61 -0.63 -8.13
C ASN A 232 8.36 0.60 -8.65
N ARG A 233 7.82 1.33 -9.63
CA ARG A 233 8.45 2.52 -10.23
C ARG A 233 7.63 3.80 -10.09
N ALA A 234 6.32 3.68 -10.06
CA ALA A 234 5.45 4.83 -9.92
C ALA A 234 5.47 5.38 -8.48
N PHE A 235 5.48 4.50 -7.47
CA PHE A 235 5.36 4.92 -6.08
C PHE A 235 6.72 5.15 -5.41
N PRO A 236 6.85 6.17 -4.52
CA PRO A 236 8.09 6.43 -3.75
C PRO A 236 8.48 5.25 -2.85
N HIS A 237 7.52 4.66 -2.16
CA HIS A 237 7.72 3.58 -1.20
C HIS A 237 6.77 2.40 -1.46
N PRO A 238 6.90 1.69 -2.60
CA PRO A 238 5.92 0.67 -3.01
C PRO A 238 5.88 -0.54 -2.06
N ARG A 239 6.89 -0.70 -1.21
CA ARG A 239 7.04 -1.82 -0.28
C ARG A 239 7.07 -1.39 1.18
N ILE A 240 6.46 -0.24 1.48
CA ILE A 240 6.48 0.36 2.83
C ILE A 240 5.90 -0.58 3.89
N GLY A 241 4.96 -1.46 3.52
CA GLY A 241 4.34 -2.40 4.43
C GLY A 241 5.34 -3.23 5.23
N ARG A 242 6.38 -3.79 4.58
CA ARG A 242 7.42 -4.58 5.26
C ARG A 242 8.31 -3.74 6.19
N GLU A 243 8.33 -2.42 6.00
CA GLU A 243 9.14 -1.49 6.77
C GLU A 243 8.40 -0.94 8.00
N LEU A 244 7.07 -1.13 8.09
CA LEU A 244 6.26 -0.58 9.18
C LEU A 244 6.75 -1.03 10.56
N VAL A 245 6.92 -2.34 10.77
CA VAL A 245 7.30 -2.88 12.08
C VAL A 245 8.65 -2.33 12.56
N PRO A 246 9.75 -2.38 11.78
CA PRO A 246 11.02 -1.77 12.19
C PRO A 246 10.89 -0.26 12.37
N MET A 247 10.12 0.44 11.51
CA MET A 247 9.93 1.89 11.60
C MET A 247 9.25 2.28 12.93
N PHE A 248 8.11 1.64 13.27
CA PHE A 248 7.44 1.90 14.55
C PHE A 248 8.34 1.58 15.76
N ARG A 249 9.10 0.47 15.70
CA ARG A 249 10.04 0.10 16.78
C ARG A 249 11.12 1.14 17.05
N THR A 250 11.54 1.91 16.03
CA THR A 250 12.53 2.97 16.18
C THR A 250 12.08 4.05 17.19
N PHE A 251 10.76 4.25 17.34
CA PHE A 251 10.20 5.26 18.24
C PHE A 251 9.74 4.69 19.59
N GLY A 252 10.00 3.42 19.88
CA GLY A 252 9.84 2.80 21.19
C GLY A 252 8.41 2.75 21.73
N PRO A 253 7.39 2.31 20.98
CA PRO A 253 6.05 2.15 21.51
C PRO A 253 6.06 1.14 22.67
N SER A 254 5.19 1.34 23.66
CA SER A 254 5.06 0.44 24.82
C SER A 254 4.51 -0.94 24.43
N ARG A 255 3.68 -0.97 23.38
CA ARG A 255 3.13 -2.21 22.80
C ARG A 255 3.05 -2.07 21.27
N LEU A 256 3.36 -3.15 20.57
CA LEU A 256 3.23 -3.22 19.12
C LEU A 256 2.67 -4.58 18.72
N GLU A 257 1.61 -4.55 17.94
CA GLU A 257 1.01 -5.68 17.27
C GLU A 257 1.03 -5.43 15.77
N ALA A 258 1.28 -6.47 14.97
CA ALA A 258 1.33 -6.34 13.52
C ALA A 258 0.85 -7.61 12.84
N GLY A 259 0.42 -7.48 11.61
CA GLY A 259 0.03 -8.58 10.75
C GLY A 259 -0.04 -8.16 9.30
N ALA A 260 -0.42 -9.11 8.45
CA ALA A 260 -0.67 -8.86 7.04
C ALA A 260 -1.95 -9.55 6.60
N VAL A 261 -2.61 -8.97 5.60
CA VAL A 261 -3.79 -9.54 4.95
C VAL A 261 -3.58 -9.54 3.44
N ILE A 262 -4.14 -10.53 2.76
CA ILE A 262 -4.13 -10.62 1.30
C ILE A 262 -5.58 -10.58 0.84
N GLY A 263 -5.90 -9.61 -0.03
CA GLY A 263 -7.19 -9.54 -0.68
C GLY A 263 -7.27 -10.55 -1.82
N MET A 264 -8.40 -11.24 -1.93
CA MET A 264 -8.75 -12.09 -3.05
C MET A 264 -10.16 -11.76 -3.50
N ASP A 265 -10.37 -11.71 -4.81
CA ASP A 265 -11.68 -11.45 -5.41
C ASP A 265 -11.98 -12.48 -6.48
N HIS A 266 -13.14 -13.12 -6.37
CA HIS A 266 -13.61 -14.12 -7.33
C HIS A 266 -15.05 -13.88 -7.80
N ASP A 267 -15.80 -12.95 -7.15
CA ASP A 267 -17.25 -12.82 -7.38
C ASP A 267 -17.66 -11.44 -7.89
N ARG A 268 -16.92 -10.40 -7.57
CA ARG A 268 -17.36 -9.00 -7.70
C ARG A 268 -16.59 -8.18 -8.70
N GLY A 269 -15.46 -8.66 -9.20
CA GLY A 269 -14.59 -7.91 -10.10
C GLY A 269 -14.00 -6.62 -9.48
N VAL A 270 -14.06 -6.48 -8.15
CA VAL A 270 -13.64 -5.24 -7.46
C VAL A 270 -12.14 -5.01 -7.64
N TYR A 271 -11.32 -6.07 -7.55
CA TYR A 271 -9.88 -5.92 -7.77
C TYR A 271 -9.52 -5.74 -9.24
N GLY A 272 -10.26 -6.35 -10.17
CA GLY A 272 -10.10 -6.06 -11.60
C GLY A 272 -10.29 -4.57 -11.90
N ARG A 273 -11.40 -3.99 -11.39
CA ARG A 273 -11.67 -2.54 -11.48
C ARG A 273 -10.59 -1.70 -10.78
N PHE A 274 -10.14 -2.11 -9.59
CA PHE A 274 -9.07 -1.43 -8.86
C PHE A 274 -7.78 -1.37 -9.69
N TYR A 275 -7.34 -2.50 -10.27
CA TYR A 275 -6.14 -2.54 -11.10
C TYR A 275 -6.29 -1.65 -12.32
N ARG A 276 -7.37 -1.81 -13.09
CA ARG A 276 -7.61 -1.01 -14.29
C ARG A 276 -7.63 0.49 -13.98
N LEU A 277 -8.50 0.92 -13.05
CA LEU A 277 -8.65 2.33 -12.71
C LEU A 277 -7.35 2.94 -12.17
N THR A 278 -6.57 2.17 -11.40
CA THR A 278 -5.31 2.68 -10.87
C THR A 278 -4.23 2.74 -11.94
N ILE A 279 -4.14 1.77 -12.83
CA ILE A 279 -3.21 1.82 -13.97
C ILE A 279 -3.60 2.95 -14.92
N GLU A 280 -4.87 3.13 -15.25
CA GLU A 280 -5.35 4.25 -16.08
C GLU A 280 -4.99 5.60 -15.44
N ALA A 281 -5.15 5.76 -14.12
CA ALA A 281 -4.78 6.97 -13.41
C ALA A 281 -3.26 7.23 -13.38
N LEU A 282 -2.43 6.21 -13.54
CA LEU A 282 -0.98 6.36 -13.63
C LEU A 282 -0.48 6.83 -15.01
N GLY A 283 -1.35 6.95 -16.03
CA GLY A 283 -0.98 7.36 -17.37
C GLY A 283 -0.05 8.57 -17.43
N PRO A 284 -0.41 9.71 -16.80
CA PRO A 284 0.47 10.89 -16.78
C PRO A 284 1.85 10.63 -16.17
N VAL A 285 1.93 9.79 -15.12
CA VAL A 285 3.20 9.42 -14.48
C VAL A 285 4.04 8.51 -15.38
N VAL A 286 3.37 7.58 -16.09
CA VAL A 286 4.02 6.67 -17.05
C VAL A 286 4.66 7.48 -18.18
N GLU A 287 3.96 8.48 -18.69
CA GLU A 287 4.43 9.37 -19.76
C GLU A 287 5.57 10.27 -19.27
N ASP A 288 5.36 11.03 -18.18
CA ASP A 288 6.33 11.98 -17.63
C ASP A 288 7.67 11.32 -17.30
N ARG A 289 7.64 10.13 -16.71
CA ARG A 289 8.83 9.38 -16.31
C ARG A 289 9.34 8.40 -17.37
N ASN A 290 8.69 8.34 -18.53
CA ASN A 290 9.01 7.39 -19.61
C ASN A 290 9.17 5.95 -19.08
N LEU A 291 8.22 5.50 -18.27
CA LEU A 291 8.28 4.18 -17.62
C LEU A 291 7.98 3.05 -18.59
N MET A 292 7.20 3.30 -19.64
CA MET A 292 6.75 2.31 -20.62
C MET A 292 6.45 2.98 -21.95
N ALA A 293 6.60 2.27 -23.07
CA ALA A 293 6.16 2.76 -24.38
C ALA A 293 4.62 2.90 -24.40
N GLN A 294 4.10 3.91 -25.11
CA GLN A 294 2.66 4.20 -25.15
C GLN A 294 1.84 3.02 -25.69
N ASP A 295 2.35 2.31 -26.72
CA ASP A 295 1.67 1.13 -27.28
C ASP A 295 1.59 -0.01 -26.24
N ASP A 296 2.66 -0.24 -25.47
CA ASP A 296 2.69 -1.25 -24.41
C ASP A 296 1.75 -0.88 -23.27
N TYR A 297 1.69 0.41 -22.91
CA TYR A 297 0.76 0.90 -21.90
C TYR A 297 -0.70 0.76 -22.35
N ALA A 298 -1.01 1.13 -23.58
CA ALA A 298 -2.34 0.95 -24.14
C ALA A 298 -2.76 -0.53 -24.19
N ALA A 299 -1.84 -1.42 -24.54
CA ALA A 299 -2.05 -2.86 -24.52
C ALA A 299 -2.32 -3.37 -23.10
N LEU A 300 -1.55 -2.91 -22.09
CA LEU A 300 -1.77 -3.24 -20.68
C LEU A 300 -3.18 -2.85 -20.21
N VAL A 301 -3.61 -1.61 -20.50
CA VAL A 301 -4.96 -1.15 -20.14
C VAL A 301 -6.05 -2.00 -20.82
N ALA A 302 -5.85 -2.34 -22.09
CA ALA A 302 -6.78 -3.21 -22.82
C ALA A 302 -6.84 -4.63 -22.25
N ASP A 303 -5.70 -5.18 -21.81
CA ASP A 303 -5.65 -6.49 -21.14
C ASP A 303 -6.38 -6.46 -19.79
N LEU A 304 -6.17 -5.41 -18.98
CA LEU A 304 -6.85 -5.28 -17.70
C LEU A 304 -8.37 -5.14 -17.85
N ARG A 305 -8.85 -4.44 -18.88
CA ARG A 305 -10.30 -4.40 -19.20
C ARG A 305 -10.86 -5.77 -19.53
N ARG A 306 -10.14 -6.55 -20.36
CA ARG A 306 -10.57 -7.92 -20.70
C ARG A 306 -10.61 -8.84 -19.49
N LEU A 307 -9.63 -8.73 -18.61
CA LEU A 307 -9.57 -9.54 -17.38
C LEU A 307 -10.63 -9.13 -16.36
N GLU A 308 -10.97 -7.84 -16.29
CA GLU A 308 -12.06 -7.34 -15.44
C GLU A 308 -13.41 -7.93 -15.85
N ASP A 309 -13.64 -8.05 -17.19
CA ASP A 309 -14.89 -8.58 -17.74
C ASP A 309 -14.95 -10.12 -17.74
N ASP A 310 -13.84 -10.81 -17.46
CA ASP A 310 -13.80 -12.28 -17.46
C ASP A 310 -14.20 -12.84 -16.07
N PRO A 311 -15.39 -13.47 -15.95
CA PRO A 311 -15.87 -13.99 -14.67
C PRO A 311 -15.06 -15.17 -14.13
N GLN A 312 -14.10 -15.71 -14.90
CA GLN A 312 -13.22 -16.78 -14.45
C GLN A 312 -11.91 -16.24 -13.88
N THR A 313 -11.65 -14.94 -14.00
CA THR A 313 -10.45 -14.33 -13.45
C THR A 313 -10.58 -14.15 -11.94
N ILE A 314 -9.63 -14.72 -11.20
CA ILE A 314 -9.48 -14.54 -9.76
C ILE A 314 -8.25 -13.66 -9.53
N TYR A 315 -8.42 -12.56 -8.82
CA TYR A 315 -7.33 -11.65 -8.48
C TYR A 315 -6.82 -11.89 -7.07
N PHE A 316 -5.52 -11.82 -6.92
CA PHE A 316 -4.81 -11.84 -5.63
C PHE A 316 -3.99 -10.56 -5.53
N LYS A 317 -4.41 -9.69 -4.64
CA LYS A 317 -3.75 -8.43 -4.38
C LYS A 317 -2.49 -8.66 -3.54
N PHE A 318 -1.48 -7.80 -3.69
CA PHE A 318 -0.33 -7.76 -2.79
C PHE A 318 -0.76 -7.68 -1.31
N PRO A 319 0.09 -8.14 -0.38
CA PRO A 319 -0.20 -8.01 1.04
C PRO A 319 -0.38 -6.57 1.48
N ASP A 320 -1.40 -6.31 2.28
CA ASP A 320 -1.50 -5.13 3.12
C ASP A 320 -0.97 -5.46 4.50
N VAL A 321 0.00 -4.70 4.96
CA VAL A 321 0.60 -4.86 6.28
C VAL A 321 0.02 -3.81 7.21
N TRP A 322 -0.36 -4.24 8.41
CA TRP A 322 -0.86 -3.35 9.43
C TRP A 322 -0.03 -3.42 10.71
N VAL A 323 0.03 -2.28 11.38
CA VAL A 323 0.64 -2.13 12.71
C VAL A 323 -0.35 -1.43 13.60
N ILE A 324 -0.55 -1.94 14.81
CA ILE A 324 -1.21 -1.28 15.94
C ILE A 324 -0.14 -1.05 17.01
N ALA A 325 0.15 0.20 17.31
CA ALA A 325 1.11 0.58 18.33
C ALA A 325 0.45 1.41 19.44
N GLN A 326 0.93 1.26 20.66
CA GLN A 326 0.54 2.11 21.80
C GLN A 326 1.77 2.92 22.24
N PRO A 327 1.66 4.25 22.31
CA PRO A 327 2.73 5.11 22.83
C PRO A 327 3.10 4.82 24.29
#